data_eb29cd59b648f042ae3322fc6dad3646
#
_entry.id   eb29cd59b648f042ae3322fc6dad3646
#
_cell.length_a   1.000
_cell.length_b   1.000
_cell.length_c   1.000
_cell.angle_alpha   90.00
_cell.angle_beta   90.00
_cell.angle_gamma   90.00
#
_symmetry.space_group_name_H-M   'P 1'
#
loop_
_entity.id
_entity.type
_entity.pdbx_description
1 polymer ?
#
loop_
_entity_poly.entity_id
_entity_poly.type
_entity_poly.pdbx_seq_one_letter_code
_entity_poly.pdbx_strand_id
1 'polypeptide(L)'
;MSDEYPLFSVPIVKGRIVPNEYDDAATDTMLSRIFLDRKLGEFEGESGLSTGPDEMKIHEKEELKWLMKPLEFAVKEYWVYTLGYKKMADIKCRDGWANKHFAGDTTVEHSHQDGWWGSCQISCVYYFRKPKGSSNIKFC
;
A
#
# COMPACT_ATOMS: atom_id res chain seq x y z
N MET A 1 5.69 36.79 -15.75
CA MET A 1 5.09 35.52 -15.31
C MET A 1 5.73 34.40 -16.08
N SER A 2 6.35 33.46 -15.38
CA SER A 2 6.82 32.23 -16.02
C SER A 2 5.68 31.23 -16.01
N ASP A 3 5.35 30.69 -17.17
CA ASP A 3 4.41 29.58 -17.27
C ASP A 3 5.15 28.29 -16.86
N GLU A 4 4.71 27.66 -15.80
CA GLU A 4 5.23 26.36 -15.37
C GLU A 4 4.49 25.25 -16.12
N TYR A 5 5.21 24.53 -16.96
CA TYR A 5 4.70 23.35 -17.64
C TYR A 5 5.29 22.10 -17.00
N PRO A 6 4.50 21.25 -16.33
CA PRO A 6 5.00 19.98 -15.85
C PRO A 6 5.35 19.07 -17.05
N LEU A 7 6.63 18.89 -17.29
CA LEU A 7 7.12 17.97 -18.35
C LEU A 7 6.92 16.52 -17.98
N PHE A 8 6.97 16.22 -16.69
CA PHE A 8 6.75 14.89 -16.14
C PHE A 8 5.85 14.98 -14.91
N SER A 9 4.78 14.25 -14.91
CA SER A 9 3.91 14.11 -13.74
C SER A 9 3.62 12.65 -13.47
N VAL A 10 3.66 12.26 -12.19
CA VAL A 10 3.17 10.98 -11.73
C VAL A 10 1.81 11.24 -11.10
N PRO A 11 0.71 10.83 -11.73
CA PRO A 11 -0.61 11.05 -11.18
C PRO A 11 -0.85 10.17 -9.95
N ILE A 12 -1.47 10.74 -8.93
CA ILE A 12 -1.87 10.05 -7.72
C ILE A 12 -3.37 10.13 -7.59
N VAL A 13 -4.03 8.99 -7.41
CA VAL A 13 -5.47 8.90 -7.15
C VAL A 13 -5.68 8.52 -5.70
N LYS A 14 -6.57 9.23 -5.04
CA LYS A 14 -7.02 8.94 -3.68
C LYS A 14 -8.47 8.49 -3.71
N GLY A 15 -8.78 7.50 -2.90
CA GLY A 15 -10.13 7.01 -2.72
C GLY A 15 -10.37 6.55 -1.29
N ARG A 16 -11.54 6.01 -1.04
CA ARG A 16 -11.92 5.50 0.27
C ARG A 16 -12.62 4.15 0.12
N ILE A 17 -12.14 3.17 0.86
CA ILE A 17 -12.74 1.85 0.99
C ILE A 17 -12.98 1.62 2.48
N VAL A 18 -14.22 1.36 2.85
CA VAL A 18 -14.62 1.21 4.26
C VAL A 18 -15.12 -0.21 4.49
N PRO A 19 -14.52 -0.96 5.42
CA PRO A 19 -15.01 -2.28 5.81
C PRO A 19 -16.33 -2.16 6.58
N ASN A 20 -17.14 -3.21 6.53
CA ASN A 20 -18.21 -3.38 7.51
C ASN A 20 -17.62 -3.79 8.88
N GLU A 21 -18.43 -3.84 9.92
CA GLU A 21 -17.96 -4.15 11.28
C GLU A 21 -17.33 -5.54 11.38
N TYR A 22 -17.87 -6.53 10.68
CA TYR A 22 -17.33 -7.89 10.66
C TYR A 22 -15.94 -7.94 10.00
N ASP A 23 -15.82 -7.38 8.83
CA ASP A 23 -14.56 -7.34 8.06
C ASP A 23 -13.49 -6.53 8.80
N ASP A 24 -13.88 -5.42 9.42
CA ASP A 24 -12.99 -4.61 10.24
C ASP A 24 -12.41 -5.42 11.42
N ALA A 25 -13.27 -6.09 12.18
CA ALA A 25 -12.86 -6.90 13.32
C ALA A 25 -12.00 -8.10 12.89
N ALA A 26 -12.37 -8.79 11.83
CA ALA A 26 -11.59 -9.92 11.29
C ALA A 26 -10.20 -9.49 10.82
N THR A 27 -10.11 -8.37 10.13
CA THR A 27 -8.83 -7.80 9.67
C THR A 27 -7.97 -7.38 10.85
N ASP A 28 -8.53 -6.70 11.82
CA ASP A 28 -7.81 -6.26 13.02
C ASP A 28 -7.25 -7.46 13.80
N THR A 29 -8.03 -8.50 13.97
CA THR A 29 -7.59 -9.74 14.63
C THR A 29 -6.47 -10.43 13.88
N MET A 30 -6.58 -10.53 12.56
CA MET A 30 -5.57 -11.14 11.70
C MET A 30 -4.24 -10.36 11.76
N LEU A 31 -4.30 -9.04 11.60
CA LEU A 31 -3.11 -8.19 11.67
C LEU A 31 -2.46 -8.23 13.06
N SER A 32 -3.25 -8.20 14.11
CA SER A 32 -2.75 -8.26 15.48
C SER A 32 -1.98 -9.57 15.75
N ARG A 33 -2.45 -10.70 15.26
CA ARG A 33 -1.76 -11.99 15.36
C ARG A 33 -0.42 -11.98 14.61
N ILE A 34 -0.42 -11.45 13.38
CA ILE A 34 0.80 -11.38 12.57
C ILE A 34 1.86 -10.50 13.25
N PHE A 35 1.45 -9.37 13.81
CA PHE A 35 2.39 -8.42 14.43
C PHE A 35 2.87 -8.84 15.82
N LEU A 36 2.16 -9.74 16.55
CA LEU A 36 2.61 -10.22 17.85
C LEU A 36 3.98 -10.92 17.79
N ASP A 37 4.25 -11.63 16.71
CA ASP A 37 5.47 -12.41 16.55
C ASP A 37 6.57 -11.67 15.80
N ARG A 38 6.37 -10.38 15.50
CA ARG A 38 7.33 -9.59 14.72
C ARG A 38 8.29 -8.82 15.62
N LYS A 39 9.56 -8.84 15.23
CA LYS A 39 10.57 -7.95 15.78
C LYS A 39 10.52 -6.60 15.07
N LEU A 40 10.95 -5.55 15.77
CA LEU A 40 11.20 -4.25 15.16
C LEU A 40 12.15 -4.38 13.97
N GLY A 41 11.94 -3.54 12.96
CA GLY A 41 12.72 -3.56 11.73
C GLY A 41 14.24 -3.53 12.01
N GLU A 42 14.98 -4.39 11.31
CA GLU A 42 16.43 -4.54 11.48
C GLU A 42 17.23 -3.60 10.57
N PHE A 43 16.56 -2.82 9.72
CA PHE A 43 17.22 -1.90 8.80
C PHE A 43 17.53 -0.57 9.47
N GLU A 44 18.75 -0.09 9.28
CA GLU A 44 19.17 1.23 9.76
C GLU A 44 18.24 2.33 9.20
N GLY A 45 17.70 3.19 10.08
CA GLY A 45 16.77 4.26 9.73
C GLY A 45 15.30 3.84 9.60
N GLU A 46 15.00 2.56 9.76
CA GLU A 46 13.60 2.07 9.80
C GLU A 46 13.22 1.65 11.22
N SER A 47 11.97 1.93 11.57
CA SER A 47 11.38 1.48 12.82
C SER A 47 9.91 1.09 12.63
N GLY A 48 9.34 0.39 13.61
CA GLY A 48 8.01 -0.18 13.53
C GLY A 48 8.01 -1.67 13.21
N LEU A 49 6.85 -2.20 12.92
CA LEU A 49 6.65 -3.60 12.60
C LEU A 49 6.25 -3.74 11.12
N SER A 50 6.72 -4.79 10.48
CA SER A 50 6.35 -5.12 9.11
C SER A 50 6.13 -6.61 8.94
N THR A 51 5.19 -7.00 8.09
CA THR A 51 5.04 -8.39 7.68
C THR A 51 6.07 -8.81 6.64
N GLY A 52 6.57 -7.85 5.84
CA GLY A 52 7.65 -8.11 4.88
C GLY A 52 9.04 -8.17 5.57
N PRO A 53 10.00 -8.87 4.98
CA PRO A 53 9.90 -9.69 3.78
C PRO A 53 9.31 -11.09 3.97
N ASP A 54 9.08 -11.54 5.19
CA ASP A 54 8.66 -12.92 5.50
C ASP A 54 7.25 -13.24 4.99
N GLU A 55 6.34 -12.26 5.05
CA GLU A 55 4.96 -12.39 4.59
C GLU A 55 4.64 -11.29 3.58
N MET A 56 4.79 -11.62 2.28
CA MET A 56 4.55 -10.70 1.17
C MET A 56 3.25 -11.03 0.41
N LYS A 57 2.45 -11.96 0.90
CA LYS A 57 1.20 -12.40 0.29
C LYS A 57 -0.03 -12.14 1.18
N ILE A 58 0.07 -11.13 2.01
CA ILE A 58 -1.04 -10.78 2.93
C ILE A 58 -2.34 -10.47 2.17
N HIS A 59 -2.25 -9.95 0.95
CA HIS A 59 -3.39 -9.66 0.10
C HIS A 59 -4.20 -10.90 -0.31
N GLU A 60 -3.63 -12.10 -0.20
CA GLU A 60 -4.32 -13.37 -0.48
C GLU A 60 -5.14 -13.89 0.70
N LYS A 61 -5.02 -13.26 1.86
CA LYS A 61 -5.77 -13.69 3.05
C LYS A 61 -7.25 -13.38 2.91
N GLU A 62 -8.06 -14.32 3.41
CA GLU A 62 -9.52 -14.25 3.37
C GLU A 62 -10.06 -12.95 3.98
N GLU A 63 -9.45 -12.53 5.10
CA GLU A 63 -9.80 -11.35 5.86
C GLU A 63 -9.60 -10.04 5.10
N LEU A 64 -8.86 -10.05 3.97
CA LEU A 64 -8.62 -8.88 3.13
C LEU A 64 -9.40 -8.89 1.81
N LYS A 65 -10.25 -9.86 1.55
CA LYS A 65 -11.04 -9.90 0.31
C LYS A 65 -11.94 -8.68 0.12
N TRP A 66 -12.49 -8.15 1.19
CA TRP A 66 -13.31 -6.94 1.16
C TRP A 66 -12.55 -5.72 0.64
N LEU A 67 -11.25 -5.66 0.90
CA LEU A 67 -10.36 -4.60 0.43
C LEU A 67 -9.87 -4.87 -0.98
N MET A 68 -9.46 -6.10 -1.28
CA MET A 68 -8.81 -6.43 -2.53
C MET A 68 -9.71 -6.28 -3.75
N LYS A 69 -10.98 -6.64 -3.66
CA LYS A 69 -11.94 -6.46 -4.76
C LYS A 69 -12.09 -5.01 -5.22
N PRO A 70 -12.48 -4.07 -4.35
CA PRO A 70 -12.60 -2.67 -4.74
C PRO A 70 -11.23 -2.04 -5.09
N LEU A 71 -10.15 -2.51 -4.49
CA LEU A 71 -8.81 -2.03 -4.82
C LEU A 71 -8.38 -2.44 -6.23
N GLU A 72 -8.61 -3.68 -6.62
CA GLU A 72 -8.35 -4.14 -8.00
C GLU A 72 -9.17 -3.36 -9.03
N PHE A 73 -10.41 -3.07 -8.71
CA PHE A 73 -11.25 -2.22 -9.56
C PHE A 73 -10.67 -0.81 -9.69
N ALA A 74 -10.26 -0.20 -8.60
CA ALA A 74 -9.64 1.12 -8.60
C ALA A 74 -8.33 1.16 -9.41
N VAL A 75 -7.51 0.11 -9.33
CA VAL A 75 -6.28 -0.02 -10.12
C VAL A 75 -6.59 -0.15 -11.61
N LYS A 76 -7.62 -0.89 -12.00
CA LYS A 76 -8.06 -0.98 -13.40
C LYS A 76 -8.58 0.35 -13.93
N GLU A 77 -9.35 1.07 -13.13
CA GLU A 77 -9.79 2.43 -13.49
C GLU A 77 -8.60 3.39 -13.64
N TYR A 78 -7.64 3.34 -12.73
CA TYR A 78 -6.41 4.11 -12.81
C TYR A 78 -5.63 3.82 -14.11
N TRP A 79 -5.51 2.55 -14.49
CA TRP A 79 -4.86 2.11 -15.72
C TRP A 79 -5.52 2.74 -16.96
N VAL A 80 -6.83 2.67 -17.04
CA VAL A 80 -7.59 3.15 -18.21
C VAL A 80 -7.74 4.67 -18.21
N TYR A 81 -8.23 5.23 -17.12
CA TYR A 81 -8.64 6.64 -17.10
C TYR A 81 -7.54 7.60 -16.69
N THR A 82 -6.66 7.20 -15.80
CA THR A 82 -5.59 8.07 -15.32
C THR A 82 -4.34 7.95 -16.17
N LEU A 83 -3.91 6.72 -16.46
CA LEU A 83 -2.76 6.47 -17.32
C LEU A 83 -3.09 6.45 -18.81
N GLY A 84 -4.37 6.37 -19.18
CA GLY A 84 -4.83 6.50 -20.56
C GLY A 84 -4.57 5.28 -21.45
N TYR A 85 -4.35 4.09 -20.88
CA TYR A 85 -4.15 2.89 -21.69
C TYR A 85 -5.46 2.41 -22.31
N LYS A 86 -5.46 2.20 -23.62
CA LYS A 86 -6.63 1.79 -24.39
C LYS A 86 -6.99 0.32 -24.22
N LYS A 87 -6.01 -0.51 -23.89
CA LYS A 87 -6.23 -1.95 -23.68
C LYS A 87 -6.08 -2.26 -22.21
N MET A 88 -7.01 -3.05 -21.66
CA MET A 88 -6.88 -3.59 -20.33
C MET A 88 -5.73 -4.60 -20.31
N ALA A 89 -4.77 -4.39 -19.43
CA ALA A 89 -3.74 -5.36 -19.12
C ALA A 89 -4.28 -6.40 -18.12
N ASP A 90 -3.63 -7.56 -18.07
CA ASP A 90 -3.84 -8.52 -17.00
C ASP A 90 -3.15 -8.02 -15.73
N ILE A 91 -3.88 -7.21 -14.97
CA ILE A 91 -3.37 -6.55 -13.76
C ILE A 91 -3.60 -7.48 -12.57
N LYS A 92 -2.52 -7.85 -11.90
CA LYS A 92 -2.54 -8.69 -10.70
C LYS A 92 -1.76 -8.05 -9.58
N CYS A 93 -2.28 -8.16 -8.37
CA CYS A 93 -1.51 -7.87 -7.18
C CYS A 93 -0.47 -8.97 -7.00
N ARG A 94 0.81 -8.61 -7.10
CA ARG A 94 1.91 -9.56 -6.95
C ARG A 94 2.32 -9.71 -5.50
N ASP A 95 2.52 -8.61 -4.83
CA ASP A 95 3.00 -8.56 -3.46
C ASP A 95 2.15 -7.61 -2.63
N GLY A 96 1.90 -7.98 -1.41
CA GLY A 96 1.20 -7.18 -0.43
C GLY A 96 1.70 -7.48 0.97
N TRP A 97 2.03 -6.44 1.70
CA TRP A 97 2.48 -6.52 3.08
C TRP A 97 1.82 -5.44 3.92
N ALA A 98 1.90 -5.56 5.22
CA ALA A 98 1.40 -4.57 6.15
C ALA A 98 2.51 -4.06 7.06
N ASN A 99 2.43 -2.77 7.36
CA ASN A 99 3.30 -2.11 8.32
C ASN A 99 2.48 -1.55 9.47
N LYS A 100 3.05 -1.59 10.66
CA LYS A 100 2.50 -0.94 11.85
C LYS A 100 3.55 -0.01 12.43
N HIS A 101 3.22 1.27 12.45
CA HIS A 101 4.06 2.32 13.02
C HIS A 101 3.47 2.81 14.35
N PHE A 102 4.35 3.05 15.31
CA PHE A 102 4.06 3.75 16.55
C PHE A 102 4.55 5.21 16.45
N ALA A 103 4.24 6.01 17.44
CA ALA A 103 4.72 7.39 17.47
C ALA A 103 6.26 7.45 17.38
N GLY A 104 6.77 8.25 16.45
CA GLY A 104 8.20 8.38 16.19
C GLY A 104 8.82 7.37 15.24
N ASP A 105 8.06 6.35 14.83
CA ASP A 105 8.55 5.39 13.84
C ASP A 105 8.68 6.00 12.46
N THR A 106 9.65 5.51 11.70
CA THR A 106 9.96 5.98 10.35
C THR A 106 10.19 4.82 9.39
N THR A 107 9.87 5.05 8.12
CA THR A 107 10.28 4.22 7.01
C THR A 107 11.18 5.04 6.10
N VAL A 108 12.32 4.48 5.72
CA VAL A 108 13.26 5.15 4.81
C VAL A 108 12.66 5.27 3.41
N GLU A 109 13.13 6.27 2.68
CA GLU A 109 12.81 6.42 1.27
C GLU A 109 13.26 5.18 0.49
N HIS A 110 12.36 4.65 -0.33
CA HIS A 110 12.63 3.48 -1.15
C HIS A 110 11.81 3.51 -2.43
N SER A 111 12.23 2.70 -3.40
CA SER A 111 11.53 2.50 -4.66
C SER A 111 11.02 1.06 -4.79
N HIS A 112 9.90 0.89 -5.47
CA HIS A 112 9.36 -0.43 -5.82
C HIS A 112 9.76 -0.89 -7.23
N GLN A 113 10.55 -0.10 -7.92
CA GLN A 113 10.93 -0.38 -9.31
C GLN A 113 12.21 -1.20 -9.44
N ASP A 114 13.08 -1.11 -8.46
CA ASP A 114 14.40 -1.71 -8.50
C ASP A 114 14.44 -3.00 -7.71
N GLY A 115 14.96 -4.03 -8.34
CA GLY A 115 15.36 -5.24 -7.65
C GLY A 115 14.87 -6.55 -8.23
N TRP A 116 15.15 -7.58 -7.49
CA TRP A 116 14.91 -8.99 -7.74
C TRP A 116 13.44 -9.35 -7.99
N TRP A 117 12.52 -8.44 -7.67
CA TRP A 117 11.09 -8.67 -7.65
C TRP A 117 10.39 -8.31 -8.97
N GLY A 118 11.16 -7.87 -9.97
CA GLY A 118 10.60 -7.36 -11.22
C GLY A 118 9.96 -5.98 -11.08
N SER A 119 9.43 -5.46 -12.16
CA SER A 119 8.83 -4.12 -12.18
C SER A 119 7.48 -4.09 -11.48
N CYS A 120 7.35 -3.30 -10.43
CA CYS A 120 6.06 -2.85 -9.93
C CYS A 120 5.61 -1.65 -10.76
N GLN A 121 4.51 -1.77 -11.47
CA GLN A 121 4.00 -0.71 -12.33
C GLN A 121 3.04 0.23 -11.59
N ILE A 122 2.25 -0.30 -10.66
CA ILE A 122 1.31 0.45 -9.85
C ILE A 122 1.49 0.03 -8.39
N SER A 123 1.70 1.00 -7.54
CA SER A 123 1.78 0.81 -6.10
C SER A 123 0.56 1.41 -5.42
N CYS A 124 0.01 0.69 -4.46
CA CYS A 124 -1.14 1.12 -3.67
C CYS A 124 -0.80 1.12 -2.19
N VAL A 125 -1.32 2.10 -1.47
CA VAL A 125 -1.24 2.16 -0.01
C VAL A 125 -2.64 2.29 0.55
N TYR A 126 -2.99 1.44 1.48
CA TYR A 126 -4.24 1.51 2.23
C TYR A 126 -3.95 1.72 3.72
N TYR A 127 -4.57 2.73 4.31
CA TYR A 127 -4.48 3.00 5.74
C TYR A 127 -5.65 2.35 6.46
N PHE A 128 -5.42 1.18 7.05
CA PHE A 128 -6.44 0.48 7.83
C PHE A 128 -6.73 1.20 9.15
N ARG A 129 -5.68 1.70 9.80
CA ARG A 129 -5.77 2.56 10.99
C ARG A 129 -4.88 3.77 10.78
N LYS A 130 -5.47 4.95 10.82
CA LYS A 130 -4.74 6.21 10.70
C LYS A 130 -5.27 7.19 11.73
N PRO A 131 -4.72 7.21 12.96
CA PRO A 131 -5.10 8.15 13.99
C PRO A 131 -4.92 9.59 13.55
N LYS A 132 -5.76 10.49 14.10
CA LYS A 132 -5.64 11.93 13.85
C LYS A 132 -4.24 12.40 14.28
N GLY A 133 -3.59 13.18 13.42
CA GLY A 133 -2.25 13.71 13.67
C GLY A 133 -1.10 12.80 13.23
N SER A 134 -1.39 11.58 12.75
CA SER A 134 -0.35 10.74 12.15
C SER A 134 0.12 11.29 10.81
N SER A 135 1.40 11.04 10.49
CA SER A 135 2.02 11.50 9.24
C SER A 135 1.39 10.87 8.01
N ASN A 136 1.51 11.59 6.90
CA ASN A 136 1.16 11.08 5.58
C ASN A 136 2.40 10.46 4.90
N ILE A 137 2.14 9.60 3.91
CA ILE A 137 3.19 9.18 2.98
C ILE A 137 3.69 10.41 2.22
N LYS A 138 4.99 10.45 1.99
CA LYS A 138 5.65 11.48 1.18
C LYS A 138 6.19 10.84 -0.09
N PHE A 139 5.99 11.51 -1.21
CA PHE A 139 6.56 11.14 -2.50
C PHE A 139 7.68 12.12 -2.83
N CYS A 140 8.82 11.59 -3.19
CA CYS A 140 10.02 12.38 -3.53
C CYS A 140 10.36 12.23 -4.99
#